data_4fecfe8a073266952e8975c0f936f9f7
#
_entry.id   4fecfe8a073266952e8975c0f936f9f7
#
_cell.length_a   1.000
_cell.length_b   1.000
_cell.length_c   1.000
_cell.angle_alpha   90.00
_cell.angle_beta   90.00
_cell.angle_gamma   90.00
#
_symmetry.space_group_name_H-M   'P 1'
#
loop_
_entity.id
_entity.type
_entity.pdbx_description
1 polymer ?
#
loop_
_entity_poly.entity_id
_entity_poly.type
_entity_poly.pdbx_seq_one_letter_code
_entity_poly.pdbx_strand_id
1 'polypeptide(L)'
;MKVASKVAITALSSVLMLGSSSVNLMAEAAPSRTSSNMTVKTAAAKPELISEGARLVEEEKDKINKLLEKNPNDTYMLYVSSELKKEKENIPEGWISFSEVSFMGSPRTQSFDTYEAYIKRASALKEAVPQQPADLPEGYRLSKADIYSVFTPKDLAAIKAEAKKLGKQVYSKKMNMIKSDHISLTYTKGQDFINIASFHWDENDLEEYKKKKEKEYSYTSAKDMEKKNPNHEGRNYLSWREDGKSFQVETNKNNPLTKEELIMLAKTVVKK
;
A
#
# COMPACT_ATOMS: atom_id res chain seq x y z
N MET A 1 -5.54 -56.82 13.44
CA MET A 1 -4.23 -56.64 12.78
C MET A 1 -4.03 -55.13 12.58
N LYS A 2 -3.02 -54.58 13.27
CA LYS A 2 -2.65 -53.16 13.16
C LYS A 2 -1.53 -53.03 12.13
N VAL A 3 -1.73 -52.25 11.09
CA VAL A 3 -0.66 -51.85 10.16
C VAL A 3 -0.31 -50.42 10.43
N ALA A 4 0.88 -50.18 10.94
CA ALA A 4 1.45 -48.85 11.14
C ALA A 4 2.19 -48.42 9.89
N SER A 5 1.76 -47.33 9.26
CA SER A 5 2.46 -46.70 8.15
C SER A 5 3.42 -45.64 8.68
N LYS A 6 4.72 -45.84 8.49
CA LYS A 6 5.77 -44.87 8.78
C LYS A 6 5.89 -43.91 7.61
N VAL A 7 5.67 -42.64 7.85
CA VAL A 7 5.95 -41.55 6.88
C VAL A 7 7.36 -41.05 7.15
N ALA A 8 8.23 -41.17 6.14
CA ALA A 8 9.58 -40.63 6.16
C ALA A 8 9.52 -39.16 5.70
N ILE A 9 10.03 -38.27 6.54
CA ILE A 9 10.19 -36.85 6.22
C ILE A 9 11.58 -36.71 5.58
N THR A 10 11.59 -36.37 4.27
CA THR A 10 12.82 -36.03 3.55
C THR A 10 12.97 -34.50 3.59
N ALA A 11 13.96 -34.00 4.32
CA ALA A 11 14.35 -32.61 4.30
C ALA A 11 15.14 -32.30 3.04
N LEU A 12 14.62 -31.46 2.17
CA LEU A 12 15.38 -30.88 1.03
C LEU A 12 16.03 -29.57 1.49
N SER A 13 17.34 -29.59 1.61
CA SER A 13 18.17 -28.39 1.78
C SER A 13 18.39 -27.72 0.43
N SER A 14 17.79 -26.58 0.18
CA SER A 14 18.05 -25.75 -0.99
C SER A 14 19.20 -24.78 -0.72
N VAL A 15 20.32 -25.01 -1.40
CA VAL A 15 21.50 -24.13 -1.43
C VAL A 15 21.17 -22.92 -2.34
N LEU A 16 21.20 -21.73 -1.77
CA LEU A 16 21.14 -20.47 -2.53
C LEU A 16 22.51 -20.17 -3.14
N MET A 17 22.63 -20.32 -4.45
CA MET A 17 23.75 -19.81 -5.23
C MET A 17 23.55 -18.32 -5.51
N LEU A 18 24.34 -17.47 -4.87
CA LEU A 18 24.50 -16.06 -5.22
C LEU A 18 25.39 -15.97 -6.48
N GLY A 19 24.78 -15.69 -7.62
CA GLY A 19 25.48 -15.39 -8.85
C GLY A 19 25.99 -13.95 -8.87
N SER A 20 27.30 -13.77 -8.68
CA SER A 20 28.00 -12.52 -8.94
C SER A 20 28.35 -12.43 -10.42
N SER A 21 27.72 -11.52 -11.16
CA SER A 21 28.09 -11.14 -12.52
C SER A 21 29.29 -10.20 -12.47
N SER A 22 30.46 -10.73 -12.83
CA SER A 22 31.71 -9.97 -13.07
C SER A 22 31.65 -9.31 -14.43
N VAL A 23 31.71 -8.00 -14.48
CA VAL A 23 31.93 -7.22 -15.69
C VAL A 23 33.45 -7.15 -15.94
N ASN A 24 33.91 -7.77 -17.00
CA ASN A 24 35.29 -7.64 -17.47
C ASN A 24 35.51 -6.26 -18.10
N LEU A 25 36.30 -5.41 -17.45
CA LEU A 25 36.92 -4.24 -18.05
C LEU A 25 38.41 -4.57 -18.30
N MET A 26 38.79 -4.64 -19.57
CA MET A 26 40.20 -4.65 -19.98
C MET A 26 40.84 -3.34 -19.54
N ALA A 27 41.87 -3.42 -18.73
CA ALA A 27 42.79 -2.32 -18.47
C ALA A 27 44.17 -2.67 -18.97
N GLU A 28 44.67 -1.81 -19.84
CA GLU A 28 45.96 -1.74 -20.44
C GLU A 28 47.06 -1.53 -19.38
N ALA A 29 48.21 -2.19 -19.56
CA ALA A 29 49.35 -2.19 -18.65
C ALA A 29 50.13 -0.89 -18.71
N ALA A 30 50.46 -0.28 -17.57
CA ALA A 30 51.49 0.70 -17.39
C ALA A 30 52.24 0.51 -16.06
N PRO A 31 53.50 0.93 -15.92
CA PRO A 31 54.50 0.21 -15.14
C PRO A 31 54.54 0.58 -13.65
N SER A 32 55.12 -0.39 -12.92
CA SER A 32 55.37 -0.39 -11.48
C SER A 32 56.05 0.90 -10.96
N ARG A 33 55.45 1.47 -9.90
CA ARG A 33 56.16 2.33 -8.95
C ARG A 33 55.97 1.86 -7.52
N THR A 34 57.12 1.61 -6.93
CA THR A 34 57.50 1.43 -5.53
C THR A 34 56.44 1.66 -4.46
N SER A 35 56.23 0.57 -3.68
CA SER A 35 55.54 0.53 -2.40
C SER A 35 56.18 1.49 -1.37
N SER A 36 55.42 2.51 -0.97
CA SER A 36 55.66 3.20 0.29
C SER A 36 54.54 2.79 1.26
N ASN A 37 54.95 2.08 2.32
CA ASN A 37 54.08 1.72 3.46
C ASN A 37 53.50 2.97 4.12
N MET A 38 52.32 3.39 3.71
CA MET A 38 51.49 4.30 4.49
C MET A 38 50.67 3.49 5.46
N THR A 39 51.10 3.47 6.73
CA THR A 39 50.28 3.00 7.86
C THR A 39 49.12 3.96 7.99
N VAL A 40 47.93 3.56 7.45
CA VAL A 40 46.69 4.27 7.69
C VAL A 40 46.35 4.03 9.16
N LYS A 41 46.66 5.02 10.01
CA LYS A 41 46.07 5.12 11.35
C LYS A 41 44.58 5.28 11.14
N THR A 42 43.81 4.20 11.33
CA THR A 42 42.36 4.24 11.49
C THR A 42 42.11 5.11 12.73
N ALA A 43 41.79 6.37 12.51
CA ALA A 43 41.27 7.22 13.59
C ALA A 43 39.97 6.54 14.04
N ALA A 44 39.93 6.07 15.30
CA ALA A 44 38.72 5.62 15.94
C ALA A 44 37.68 6.74 15.77
N ALA A 45 36.59 6.44 15.04
CA ALA A 45 35.49 7.36 14.90
C ALA A 45 35.00 7.72 16.33
N LYS A 46 35.09 9.00 16.69
CA LYS A 46 34.45 9.50 17.92
C LYS A 46 32.99 9.04 17.84
N PRO A 47 32.43 8.49 18.94
CA PRO A 47 31.00 8.21 18.99
C PRO A 47 30.27 9.51 18.71
N GLU A 48 29.54 9.57 17.60
CA GLU A 48 28.66 10.68 17.25
C GLU A 48 27.68 10.86 18.41
N LEU A 49 27.74 11.99 19.09
CA LEU A 49 26.78 12.35 20.12
C LEU A 49 25.42 12.45 19.44
N ILE A 50 24.59 11.43 19.64
CA ILE A 50 23.20 11.41 19.17
C ILE A 50 22.51 12.63 19.79
N SER A 51 21.96 13.51 18.94
CA SER A 51 21.23 14.69 19.44
C SER A 51 20.04 14.24 20.30
N GLU A 52 19.67 15.05 21.29
CA GLU A 52 18.53 14.74 22.16
C GLU A 52 17.25 14.47 21.37
N GLY A 53 17.01 15.22 20.28
CA GLY A 53 15.92 14.98 19.38
C GLY A 53 15.95 13.60 18.70
N ALA A 54 17.14 13.15 18.29
CA ALA A 54 17.30 11.83 17.71
C ALA A 54 17.01 10.72 18.75
N ARG A 55 17.44 10.91 20.00
CA ARG A 55 17.14 9.98 21.09
C ARG A 55 15.64 9.86 21.35
N LEU A 56 14.93 10.98 21.43
CA LEU A 56 13.47 10.98 21.61
C LEU A 56 12.72 10.26 20.49
N VAL A 57 13.17 10.42 19.24
CA VAL A 57 12.57 9.72 18.09
C VAL A 57 12.81 8.21 18.20
N GLU A 58 14.00 7.76 18.53
CA GLU A 58 14.31 6.33 18.67
C GLU A 58 13.56 5.71 19.87
N GLU A 59 13.48 6.39 21.01
CA GLU A 59 12.69 5.93 22.17
C GLU A 59 11.20 5.74 21.81
N GLU A 60 10.60 6.66 21.04
CA GLU A 60 9.19 6.52 20.64
C GLU A 60 9.02 5.43 19.59
N LYS A 61 9.98 5.23 18.68
CA LYS A 61 9.99 4.11 17.72
C LYS A 61 10.09 2.77 18.44
N ASP A 62 10.97 2.64 19.42
CA ASP A 62 11.13 1.41 20.21
C ASP A 62 9.84 1.06 20.97
N LYS A 63 9.15 2.08 21.49
CA LYS A 63 7.84 1.91 22.12
C LYS A 63 6.82 1.39 21.12
N ILE A 64 6.78 1.96 19.90
CA ILE A 64 5.87 1.49 18.84
C ILE A 64 6.22 0.05 18.46
N ASN A 65 7.49 -0.28 18.27
CA ASN A 65 7.93 -1.64 17.91
C ASN A 65 7.48 -2.68 18.94
N LYS A 66 7.62 -2.40 20.23
CA LYS A 66 7.12 -3.27 21.32
C LYS A 66 5.58 -3.44 21.28
N LEU A 67 4.84 -2.43 20.82
CA LEU A 67 3.39 -2.53 20.64
C LEU A 67 3.05 -3.36 19.39
N LEU A 68 3.82 -3.22 18.31
CA LEU A 68 3.68 -3.98 17.07
C LEU A 68 4.04 -5.45 17.24
N GLU A 69 5.02 -5.80 18.09
CA GLU A 69 5.30 -7.21 18.46
C GLU A 69 4.06 -7.92 19.03
N LYS A 70 3.25 -7.20 19.82
CA LYS A 70 2.00 -7.72 20.38
C LYS A 70 0.84 -7.71 19.39
N ASN A 71 0.81 -6.73 18.49
CA ASN A 71 -0.26 -6.51 17.53
C ASN A 71 0.32 -6.12 16.16
N PRO A 72 0.85 -7.08 15.39
CA PRO A 72 1.58 -6.80 14.14
C PRO A 72 0.73 -6.18 13.04
N ASN A 73 -0.60 -6.25 13.14
CA ASN A 73 -1.54 -5.66 12.19
C ASN A 73 -1.91 -4.21 12.53
N ASP A 74 -1.39 -3.66 13.63
CA ASP A 74 -1.63 -2.26 13.98
C ASP A 74 -0.79 -1.31 13.13
N THR A 75 -1.27 -0.08 12.98
CA THR A 75 -0.55 1.02 12.36
C THR A 75 -0.50 2.19 13.35
N TYR A 76 0.65 2.82 13.46
CA TYR A 76 0.86 3.98 14.29
C TYR A 76 1.30 5.18 13.44
N MET A 77 0.75 6.36 13.73
CA MET A 77 1.32 7.63 13.29
C MET A 77 2.39 8.06 14.28
N LEU A 78 3.55 8.48 13.78
CA LEU A 78 4.63 9.08 14.54
C LEU A 78 4.80 10.53 14.08
N TYR A 79 4.48 11.46 14.96
CA TYR A 79 4.73 12.90 14.78
C TYR A 79 6.11 13.27 15.33
N VAL A 80 6.85 14.05 14.55
CA VAL A 80 8.12 14.68 14.96
C VAL A 80 8.04 16.15 14.59
N SER A 81 8.25 17.05 15.57
CA SER A 81 8.16 18.49 15.34
C SER A 81 9.18 18.96 14.30
N SER A 82 8.83 20.00 13.55
CA SER A 82 9.72 20.60 12.56
C SER A 82 11.00 21.16 13.18
N GLU A 83 10.97 21.56 14.45
CA GLU A 83 12.12 22.04 15.19
C GLU A 83 13.19 20.96 15.36
N LEU A 84 12.79 19.73 15.78
CA LEU A 84 13.70 18.59 15.89
C LEU A 84 14.21 18.12 14.53
N LYS A 85 13.43 18.27 13.46
CA LYS A 85 13.86 17.91 12.10
C LYS A 85 14.92 18.84 11.57
N LYS A 86 14.81 20.15 11.85
CA LYS A 86 15.82 21.15 11.46
C LYS A 86 17.18 20.90 12.08
N GLU A 87 17.23 20.39 13.31
CA GLU A 87 18.48 20.03 13.97
C GLU A 87 19.18 18.81 13.33
N LYS A 88 18.39 17.93 12.68
CA LYS A 88 18.89 16.67 12.10
C LYS A 88 19.29 16.77 10.64
N GLU A 89 18.78 17.76 9.91
CA GLU A 89 18.98 17.90 8.47
C GLU A 89 19.50 19.30 8.14
N ASN A 90 20.76 19.38 7.69
CA ASN A 90 21.24 20.55 6.92
C ASN A 90 20.54 20.54 5.55
N ILE A 91 19.22 20.79 5.54
CA ILE A 91 18.45 20.89 4.30
C ILE A 91 18.71 22.27 3.73
N PRO A 92 19.19 22.41 2.47
CA PRO A 92 19.31 23.68 1.81
C PRO A 92 17.99 24.43 1.80
N GLU A 93 18.06 25.75 2.06
CA GLU A 93 16.90 26.64 2.04
C GLU A 93 16.15 26.51 0.70
N GLY A 94 14.87 26.14 0.75
CA GLY A 94 14.05 25.93 -0.45
C GLY A 94 13.64 24.47 -0.74
N TRP A 95 14.14 23.49 0.02
CA TRP A 95 13.68 22.09 -0.11
C TRP A 95 12.49 21.83 0.83
N ILE A 96 11.46 21.16 0.26
CA ILE A 96 10.23 20.83 0.99
C ILE A 96 10.57 19.86 2.12
N SER A 97 10.28 20.26 3.35
CA SER A 97 10.43 19.41 4.54
C SER A 97 9.54 18.16 4.36
N PHE A 98 10.10 16.97 4.52
CA PHE A 98 9.34 15.73 4.65
C PHE A 98 8.26 15.94 5.72
N SER A 99 7.08 15.34 5.51
CA SER A 99 5.93 15.50 6.39
C SER A 99 6.33 15.24 7.85
N GLU A 100 5.92 16.11 8.77
CA GLU A 100 6.16 15.96 10.21
C GLU A 100 5.56 14.63 10.77
N VAL A 101 4.85 13.88 9.94
CA VAL A 101 4.21 12.63 10.32
C VAL A 101 4.72 11.49 9.45
N SER A 102 5.13 10.41 10.07
CA SER A 102 5.47 9.14 9.44
C SER A 102 4.58 8.02 9.99
N PHE A 103 4.61 6.86 9.33
CA PHE A 103 3.79 5.70 9.70
C PHE A 103 4.69 4.51 10.01
N MET A 104 4.32 3.74 11.05
CA MET A 104 4.99 2.52 11.47
C MET A 104 3.98 1.39 11.64
N GLY A 105 4.40 0.16 11.35
CA GLY A 105 3.58 -1.04 11.48
C GLY A 105 2.99 -1.53 10.17
N SER A 106 1.77 -2.03 10.20
CA SER A 106 1.10 -2.59 9.03
C SER A 106 1.07 -1.57 7.88
N PRO A 107 1.37 -2.00 6.64
CA PRO A 107 1.39 -1.09 5.50
C PRO A 107 0.00 -0.45 5.28
N ARG A 108 0.01 0.75 4.69
CA ARG A 108 -1.23 1.46 4.30
C ARG A 108 -2.08 0.64 3.33
N THR A 109 -1.43 -0.19 2.54
CA THR A 109 -2.06 -1.16 1.66
C THR A 109 -1.99 -2.52 2.30
N GLN A 110 -3.14 -3.12 2.59
CA GLN A 110 -3.26 -4.49 3.06
C GLN A 110 -3.72 -5.35 1.90
N SER A 111 -2.94 -6.38 1.56
CA SER A 111 -3.23 -7.31 0.45
C SER A 111 -3.67 -8.66 1.01
N PHE A 112 -4.62 -9.28 0.34
CA PHE A 112 -5.21 -10.56 0.72
C PHE A 112 -5.30 -11.47 -0.51
N ASP A 113 -4.90 -12.72 -0.36
CA ASP A 113 -4.94 -13.74 -1.41
C ASP A 113 -6.24 -14.56 -1.39
N THR A 114 -7.07 -14.41 -0.35
CA THR A 114 -8.36 -15.08 -0.23
C THR A 114 -9.49 -14.10 0.10
N TYR A 115 -10.69 -14.44 -0.37
CA TYR A 115 -11.88 -13.63 -0.10
C TYR A 115 -12.25 -13.62 1.40
N GLU A 116 -12.05 -14.73 2.10
CA GLU A 116 -12.33 -14.87 3.53
C GLU A 116 -11.44 -13.93 4.36
N ALA A 117 -10.14 -13.86 4.03
CA ALA A 117 -9.21 -12.95 4.70
C ALA A 117 -9.56 -11.47 4.42
N TYR A 118 -9.89 -11.16 3.16
CA TYR A 118 -10.36 -9.85 2.78
C TYR A 118 -11.63 -9.44 3.54
N ILE A 119 -12.70 -10.25 3.49
CA ILE A 119 -13.98 -9.87 4.08
C ILE A 119 -13.93 -9.77 5.61
N LYS A 120 -13.11 -10.60 6.26
CA LYS A 120 -12.82 -10.50 7.69
C LYS A 120 -12.27 -9.12 8.04
N ARG A 121 -11.35 -8.59 7.22
CA ARG A 121 -10.79 -7.24 7.43
C ARG A 121 -11.76 -6.15 7.01
N ALA A 122 -12.40 -6.29 5.86
CA ALA A 122 -13.34 -5.33 5.31
C ALA A 122 -14.58 -5.12 6.20
N SER A 123 -15.03 -6.17 6.91
CA SER A 123 -16.16 -6.06 7.86
C SER A 123 -15.90 -5.14 9.06
N ALA A 124 -14.63 -4.84 9.36
CA ALA A 124 -14.27 -3.86 10.38
C ALA A 124 -14.35 -2.40 9.88
N LEU A 125 -14.48 -2.19 8.57
CA LEU A 125 -14.67 -0.86 7.98
C LEU A 125 -16.14 -0.43 8.19
N LYS A 126 -16.32 0.85 8.57
CA LYS A 126 -17.67 1.41 8.80
C LYS A 126 -18.17 2.11 7.53
N GLU A 127 -18.18 1.37 6.41
CA GLU A 127 -18.54 1.90 5.09
C GLU A 127 -18.95 0.77 4.14
N ALA A 128 -19.57 1.12 3.02
CA ALA A 128 -19.85 0.18 1.95
C ALA A 128 -18.53 -0.33 1.33
N VAL A 129 -18.41 -1.65 1.20
CA VAL A 129 -17.21 -2.31 0.66
C VAL A 129 -17.60 -3.25 -0.48
N PRO A 130 -16.74 -3.41 -1.51
CA PRO A 130 -16.98 -4.36 -2.57
C PRO A 130 -17.14 -5.78 -2.01
N GLN A 131 -18.11 -6.51 -2.54
CA GLN A 131 -18.32 -7.93 -2.24
C GLN A 131 -17.98 -8.77 -3.46
N GLN A 132 -17.73 -10.06 -3.26
CA GLN A 132 -17.65 -10.99 -4.38
C GLN A 132 -18.99 -11.02 -5.11
N PRO A 133 -19.00 -10.83 -6.43
CA PRO A 133 -20.24 -10.92 -7.20
C PRO A 133 -20.91 -12.30 -7.04
N ALA A 134 -22.24 -12.31 -6.88
CA ALA A 134 -22.98 -13.56 -6.82
C ALA A 134 -22.90 -14.34 -8.15
N ASP A 135 -22.90 -13.60 -9.26
CA ASP A 135 -22.89 -14.13 -10.63
C ASP A 135 -21.50 -13.99 -11.28
N LEU A 136 -20.42 -14.25 -10.50
CA LEU A 136 -19.06 -14.26 -11.06
C LEU A 136 -18.98 -15.31 -12.17
N PRO A 137 -18.54 -14.96 -13.39
CA PRO A 137 -18.49 -15.91 -14.49
C PRO A 137 -17.59 -17.10 -14.19
N GLU A 138 -17.98 -18.28 -14.72
CA GLU A 138 -17.27 -19.52 -14.49
C GLU A 138 -15.78 -19.42 -14.87
N GLY A 139 -14.93 -19.97 -14.02
CA GLY A 139 -13.48 -20.00 -14.19
C GLY A 139 -12.73 -18.77 -13.69
N TYR A 140 -13.42 -17.67 -13.36
CA TYR A 140 -12.75 -16.55 -12.66
C TYR A 140 -12.52 -16.88 -11.19
N ARG A 141 -11.32 -16.57 -10.69
CA ARG A 141 -10.93 -16.77 -9.29
C ARG A 141 -10.30 -15.50 -8.75
N LEU A 142 -10.53 -15.20 -7.48
CA LEU A 142 -9.85 -14.10 -6.81
C LEU A 142 -8.35 -14.34 -6.88
N SER A 143 -7.63 -13.41 -7.47
CA SER A 143 -6.16 -13.41 -7.51
C SER A 143 -5.57 -12.49 -6.46
N LYS A 144 -6.30 -11.42 -6.11
CA LYS A 144 -5.84 -10.44 -5.11
C LYS A 144 -6.99 -9.56 -4.65
N ALA A 145 -6.96 -9.20 -3.36
CA ALA A 145 -7.78 -8.13 -2.82
C ALA A 145 -6.88 -7.13 -2.08
N ASP A 146 -7.08 -5.83 -2.30
CA ASP A 146 -6.31 -4.77 -1.66
C ASP A 146 -7.25 -3.79 -0.94
N ILE A 147 -6.86 -3.39 0.28
CA ILE A 147 -7.51 -2.31 1.03
C ILE A 147 -6.46 -1.23 1.27
N TYR A 148 -6.70 -0.05 0.74
CA TYR A 148 -5.87 1.15 0.94
C TYR A 148 -6.52 2.03 2.01
N SER A 149 -5.81 2.28 3.08
CA SER A 149 -6.34 3.05 4.19
C SER A 149 -6.19 4.55 3.97
N VAL A 150 -7.23 5.29 4.36
CA VAL A 150 -7.25 6.75 4.30
C VAL A 150 -6.43 7.34 5.43
N PHE A 151 -5.63 8.33 5.07
CA PHE A 151 -5.14 9.35 5.99
C PHE A 151 -5.58 10.71 5.47
N THR A 152 -6.43 11.34 6.22
CA THR A 152 -6.92 12.65 5.84
C THR A 152 -6.00 13.76 6.37
N PRO A 153 -5.96 14.94 5.75
CA PRO A 153 -5.32 16.11 6.35
C PRO A 153 -5.81 16.41 7.78
N LYS A 154 -7.08 16.05 8.09
CA LYS A 154 -7.65 16.17 9.43
C LYS A 154 -6.96 15.26 10.45
N ASP A 155 -6.59 14.02 10.07
CA ASP A 155 -5.88 13.09 10.95
C ASP A 155 -4.47 13.60 11.26
N LEU A 156 -3.78 14.15 10.25
CA LEU A 156 -2.47 14.75 10.40
C LEU A 156 -2.50 16.01 11.28
N ALA A 157 -3.51 16.85 11.09
CA ALA A 157 -3.73 18.02 11.93
C ALA A 157 -4.06 17.63 13.39
N ALA A 158 -4.85 16.58 13.56
CA ALA A 158 -5.28 16.09 14.88
C ALA A 158 -4.09 15.57 15.70
N ILE A 159 -3.19 14.74 15.12
CA ILE A 159 -2.01 14.26 15.87
C ILE A 159 -1.06 15.40 16.23
N LYS A 160 -0.88 16.37 15.33
CA LYS A 160 -0.05 17.57 15.59
C LYS A 160 -0.63 18.44 16.73
N ALA A 161 -1.94 18.66 16.73
CA ALA A 161 -2.63 19.40 17.77
C ALA A 161 -2.54 18.69 19.12
N GLU A 162 -2.69 17.34 19.13
CA GLU A 162 -2.59 16.53 20.34
C GLU A 162 -1.17 16.55 20.92
N ALA A 163 -0.15 16.41 20.06
CA ALA A 163 1.25 16.52 20.46
C ALA A 163 1.56 17.88 21.09
N LYS A 164 1.10 18.98 20.47
CA LYS A 164 1.24 20.34 21.03
C LYS A 164 0.56 20.48 22.38
N LYS A 165 -0.68 19.98 22.52
CA LYS A 165 -1.43 20.03 23.79
C LYS A 165 -0.69 19.29 24.91
N LEU A 166 0.03 18.23 24.58
CA LEU A 166 0.83 17.43 25.52
C LEU A 166 2.24 17.97 25.73
N GLY A 167 2.64 19.06 25.06
CA GLY A 167 4.00 19.61 25.10
C GLY A 167 5.07 18.67 24.55
N LYS A 168 4.69 17.75 23.63
CA LYS A 168 5.59 16.74 23.09
C LYS A 168 6.10 17.11 21.70
N GLN A 169 7.41 17.08 21.53
CA GLN A 169 8.05 17.25 20.23
C GLN A 169 8.05 15.94 19.40
N VAL A 170 7.99 14.79 20.08
CA VAL A 170 7.81 13.47 19.46
C VAL A 170 6.60 12.79 20.11
N TYR A 171 5.67 12.32 19.29
CA TYR A 171 4.43 11.72 19.77
C TYR A 171 3.91 10.67 18.81
N SER A 172 3.48 9.55 19.33
CA SER A 172 2.84 8.51 18.51
C SER A 172 1.41 8.23 18.94
N LYS A 173 0.60 7.83 17.96
CA LYS A 173 -0.80 7.44 18.16
C LYS A 173 -1.16 6.25 17.29
N LYS A 174 -1.82 5.24 17.88
CA LYS A 174 -2.42 4.14 17.12
C LYS A 174 -3.51 4.68 16.21
N MET A 175 -3.50 4.24 14.96
CA MET A 175 -4.53 4.57 13.99
C MET A 175 -5.75 3.68 14.12
N ASN A 176 -6.91 4.28 14.01
CA ASN A 176 -8.15 3.54 13.91
C ASN A 176 -8.55 3.42 12.43
N MET A 177 -8.13 2.31 11.80
CA MET A 177 -8.31 2.03 10.38
C MET A 177 -9.74 1.56 10.08
N ILE A 178 -10.74 2.43 10.24
CA ILE A 178 -12.17 2.13 10.04
C ILE A 178 -12.73 2.61 8.70
N LYS A 179 -11.91 3.27 7.89
CA LYS A 179 -12.24 3.74 6.53
C LYS A 179 -11.14 3.38 5.55
N SER A 180 -11.52 3.21 4.30
CA SER A 180 -10.59 3.02 3.18
C SER A 180 -10.65 4.19 2.22
N ASP A 181 -9.56 4.46 1.53
CA ASP A 181 -9.50 5.37 0.38
C ASP A 181 -9.93 4.63 -0.89
N HIS A 182 -9.37 3.45 -1.04
CA HIS A 182 -9.60 2.59 -2.17
C HIS A 182 -9.62 1.13 -1.71
N ILE A 183 -10.52 0.35 -2.27
CA ILE A 183 -10.54 -1.11 -2.16
C ILE A 183 -10.60 -1.69 -3.57
N SER A 184 -9.85 -2.76 -3.85
CA SER A 184 -9.95 -3.49 -5.10
C SER A 184 -9.99 -5.00 -4.89
N LEU A 185 -10.80 -5.69 -5.70
CA LEU A 185 -10.87 -7.13 -5.82
C LEU A 185 -10.55 -7.49 -7.26
N THR A 186 -9.47 -8.21 -7.49
CA THR A 186 -9.04 -8.65 -8.83
C THR A 186 -9.31 -10.14 -8.99
N TYR A 187 -10.14 -10.49 -9.96
CA TYR A 187 -10.42 -11.85 -10.38
C TYR A 187 -9.76 -12.12 -11.72
N THR A 188 -9.18 -13.31 -11.91
CA THR A 188 -8.49 -13.66 -13.15
C THR A 188 -8.95 -15.01 -13.70
N LYS A 189 -8.93 -15.12 -15.06
CA LYS A 189 -9.16 -16.35 -15.83
C LYS A 189 -8.22 -16.35 -17.03
N GLY A 190 -7.12 -17.09 -16.95
CA GLY A 190 -6.07 -17.02 -17.97
C GLY A 190 -5.49 -15.60 -18.06
N GLN A 191 -5.63 -14.95 -19.23
CA GLN A 191 -5.20 -13.57 -19.45
C GLN A 191 -6.29 -12.53 -19.17
N ASP A 192 -7.53 -13.00 -18.96
CA ASP A 192 -8.63 -12.11 -18.65
C ASP A 192 -8.67 -11.74 -17.18
N PHE A 193 -9.06 -10.50 -16.90
CA PHE A 193 -9.31 -10.06 -15.54
C PHE A 193 -10.62 -9.28 -15.41
N ILE A 194 -11.15 -9.29 -14.19
CA ILE A 194 -12.22 -8.42 -13.71
C ILE A 194 -11.70 -7.77 -12.44
N ASN A 195 -11.55 -6.45 -12.45
CA ASN A 195 -11.18 -5.69 -11.27
C ASN A 195 -12.40 -4.89 -10.78
N ILE A 196 -12.79 -5.13 -9.54
CA ILE A 196 -13.90 -4.45 -8.87
C ILE A 196 -13.31 -3.54 -7.82
N ALA A 197 -13.57 -2.25 -7.94
CA ALA A 197 -12.99 -1.27 -7.04
C ALA A 197 -14.04 -0.32 -6.44
N SER A 198 -13.73 0.19 -5.24
CA SER A 198 -14.44 1.32 -4.65
C SER A 198 -13.47 2.42 -4.26
N PHE A 199 -13.91 3.67 -4.39
CA PHE A 199 -13.11 4.85 -4.12
C PHE A 199 -13.86 5.78 -3.16
N HIS A 200 -13.12 6.32 -2.21
CA HIS A 200 -13.61 7.41 -1.39
C HIS A 200 -13.53 8.72 -2.19
N TRP A 201 -14.52 9.58 -2.05
CA TRP A 201 -14.51 10.91 -2.65
C TRP A 201 -14.14 11.98 -1.64
N ASP A 202 -13.37 12.97 -2.08
CA ASP A 202 -13.14 14.17 -1.28
C ASP A 202 -14.47 14.97 -1.18
N GLU A 203 -14.73 15.56 -0.01
CA GLU A 203 -15.94 16.36 0.23
C GLU A 203 -16.08 17.53 -0.76
N ASN A 204 -14.96 18.00 -1.32
CA ASN A 204 -14.95 19.09 -2.32
C ASN A 204 -15.47 18.64 -3.69
N ASP A 205 -15.34 17.36 -4.05
CA ASP A 205 -15.86 16.83 -5.31
C ASP A 205 -17.36 16.50 -5.23
N LEU A 206 -17.94 16.53 -4.02
CA LEU A 206 -19.33 16.15 -3.77
C LEU A 206 -20.37 17.09 -4.42
N GLU A 207 -20.08 18.37 -4.64
CA GLU A 207 -21.06 19.32 -5.17
C GLU A 207 -21.41 19.05 -6.64
N GLU A 208 -20.42 18.74 -7.49
CA GLU A 208 -20.66 18.37 -8.89
C GLU A 208 -21.33 17.00 -8.99
N TYR A 209 -21.09 16.17 -8.02
CA TYR A 209 -21.55 14.81 -7.97
C TYR A 209 -22.92 14.59 -7.31
N LYS A 210 -23.37 15.47 -6.43
CA LYS A 210 -24.75 15.44 -5.89
C LYS A 210 -25.80 15.61 -6.99
N LYS A 211 -25.40 16.13 -8.17
CA LYS A 211 -26.27 16.28 -9.35
C LYS A 211 -26.47 14.99 -10.14
N LYS A 212 -25.59 13.97 -9.97
CA LYS A 212 -25.75 12.67 -10.65
C LYS A 212 -26.62 11.74 -9.80
N LYS A 213 -27.59 11.08 -10.42
CA LYS A 213 -28.46 10.11 -9.75
C LYS A 213 -27.65 8.91 -9.24
N GLU A 214 -27.93 8.49 -8.01
CA GLU A 214 -27.41 7.22 -7.50
C GLU A 214 -27.80 6.09 -8.43
N LYS A 215 -26.87 5.08 -8.61
CA LYS A 215 -27.07 3.89 -9.44
C LYS A 215 -27.21 4.13 -10.95
N GLU A 216 -26.83 5.29 -11.46
CA GLU A 216 -26.66 5.47 -12.89
C GLU A 216 -25.34 4.81 -13.33
N TYR A 217 -25.43 3.79 -14.18
CA TYR A 217 -24.26 3.09 -14.72
C TYR A 217 -23.69 3.84 -15.93
N SER A 218 -22.42 4.24 -15.84
CA SER A 218 -21.66 4.81 -16.94
C SER A 218 -20.69 3.77 -17.49
N TYR A 219 -20.82 3.45 -18.79
CA TYR A 219 -19.94 2.51 -19.46
C TYR A 219 -19.06 3.18 -20.49
N THR A 220 -17.79 2.84 -20.51
CA THR A 220 -16.81 3.26 -21.53
C THR A 220 -16.07 2.02 -22.04
N SER A 221 -16.16 1.77 -23.35
CA SER A 221 -15.46 0.63 -23.95
C SER A 221 -13.95 0.88 -24.08
N ALA A 222 -13.16 -0.18 -24.15
CA ALA A 222 -11.73 -0.13 -24.42
C ALA A 222 -11.42 0.66 -25.71
N LYS A 223 -12.23 0.46 -26.75
CA LYS A 223 -12.11 1.17 -28.03
C LYS A 223 -12.33 2.69 -27.89
N ASP A 224 -13.27 3.11 -27.05
CA ASP A 224 -13.53 4.53 -26.81
C ASP A 224 -12.45 5.16 -25.92
N MET A 225 -11.87 4.39 -25.01
CA MET A 225 -10.70 4.81 -24.24
C MET A 225 -9.49 5.02 -25.12
N GLU A 226 -9.17 4.09 -26.01
CA GLU A 226 -8.06 4.22 -26.97
C GLU A 226 -8.23 5.39 -27.94
N LYS A 227 -9.46 5.68 -28.38
CA LYS A 227 -9.73 6.88 -29.18
C LYS A 227 -9.40 8.18 -28.44
N LYS A 228 -9.70 8.23 -27.13
CA LYS A 228 -9.44 9.40 -26.30
C LYS A 228 -7.96 9.51 -25.90
N ASN A 229 -7.30 8.38 -25.73
CA ASN A 229 -5.91 8.31 -25.31
C ASN A 229 -5.15 7.18 -26.05
N PRO A 230 -4.70 7.41 -27.29
CA PRO A 230 -4.07 6.38 -28.15
C PRO A 230 -2.81 5.75 -27.57
N ASN A 231 -2.16 6.39 -26.61
CA ASN A 231 -0.93 5.92 -26.00
C ASN A 231 -1.15 4.95 -24.82
N HIS A 232 -2.40 4.69 -24.44
CA HIS A 232 -2.76 3.77 -23.38
C HIS A 232 -3.54 2.57 -23.91
N GLU A 233 -3.23 1.40 -23.39
CA GLU A 233 -4.02 0.21 -23.65
C GLU A 233 -5.46 0.42 -23.15
N GLY A 234 -6.41 0.21 -24.05
CA GLY A 234 -7.81 0.38 -23.74
C GLY A 234 -8.31 -0.69 -22.78
N ARG A 235 -9.21 -0.29 -21.89
CA ARG A 235 -9.92 -1.17 -20.95
C ARG A 235 -11.39 -0.86 -20.97
N ASN A 236 -12.23 -1.84 -20.67
CA ASN A 236 -13.66 -1.60 -20.51
C ASN A 236 -13.91 -1.16 -19.07
N TYR A 237 -14.65 -0.09 -18.89
CA TYR A 237 -14.99 0.48 -17.58
C TYR A 237 -16.50 0.59 -17.44
N LEU A 238 -17.01 0.10 -16.32
CA LEU A 238 -18.35 0.40 -15.84
C LEU A 238 -18.22 1.08 -14.48
N SER A 239 -18.78 2.26 -14.33
CA SER A 239 -18.74 2.99 -13.05
C SER A 239 -20.14 3.39 -12.61
N TRP A 240 -20.35 3.44 -11.30
CA TRP A 240 -21.58 3.91 -10.68
C TRP A 240 -21.31 4.45 -9.28
N ARG A 241 -22.37 4.96 -8.66
CA ARG A 241 -22.31 5.46 -7.28
C ARG A 241 -23.32 4.74 -6.41
N GLU A 242 -22.92 4.46 -5.22
CA GLU A 242 -23.76 3.87 -4.20
C GLU A 242 -23.19 4.19 -2.81
N ASP A 243 -24.08 4.55 -1.86
CA ASP A 243 -23.74 4.80 -0.45
C ASP A 243 -22.56 5.78 -0.25
N GLY A 244 -22.53 6.86 -1.02
CA GLY A 244 -21.52 7.92 -0.90
C GLY A 244 -20.13 7.54 -1.41
N LYS A 245 -19.99 6.41 -2.13
CA LYS A 245 -18.77 5.96 -2.78
C LYS A 245 -18.93 5.84 -4.29
N SER A 246 -17.82 5.89 -5.01
CA SER A 246 -17.75 5.41 -6.38
C SER A 246 -17.35 3.96 -6.41
N PHE A 247 -17.99 3.24 -7.28
CA PHE A 247 -17.65 1.86 -7.63
C PHE A 247 -17.31 1.75 -9.10
N GLN A 248 -16.46 0.80 -9.42
CA GLN A 248 -16.00 0.55 -10.77
C GLN A 248 -15.82 -0.95 -10.98
N VAL A 249 -16.20 -1.42 -12.17
CA VAL A 249 -15.76 -2.70 -12.73
C VAL A 249 -14.92 -2.42 -13.95
N GLU A 250 -13.70 -2.94 -13.96
CA GLU A 250 -12.74 -2.80 -15.04
C GLU A 250 -12.37 -4.17 -15.59
N THR A 251 -12.23 -4.29 -16.92
CA THR A 251 -11.77 -5.50 -17.58
C THR A 251 -10.75 -5.17 -18.66
N ASN A 252 -9.92 -6.15 -19.04
CA ASN A 252 -9.06 -6.03 -20.22
C ASN A 252 -9.87 -5.85 -21.51
N LYS A 253 -9.24 -5.28 -22.53
CA LYS A 253 -9.85 -4.93 -23.82
C LYS A 253 -10.59 -6.10 -24.49
N ASN A 254 -9.99 -7.29 -24.46
CA ASN A 254 -10.49 -8.47 -25.13
C ASN A 254 -11.34 -9.38 -24.21
N ASN A 255 -11.69 -8.89 -23.03
CA ASN A 255 -12.54 -9.63 -22.11
C ASN A 255 -13.89 -9.91 -22.77
N PRO A 256 -14.40 -11.17 -22.73
CA PRO A 256 -15.63 -11.56 -23.43
C PRO A 256 -16.91 -10.96 -22.82
N LEU A 257 -16.83 -10.38 -21.62
CA LEU A 257 -18.00 -9.85 -20.93
C LEU A 257 -18.59 -8.63 -21.65
N THR A 258 -19.88 -8.68 -21.87
CA THR A 258 -20.68 -7.58 -22.43
C THR A 258 -20.95 -6.50 -21.39
N LYS A 259 -21.38 -5.32 -21.84
CA LYS A 259 -21.83 -4.24 -20.95
C LYS A 259 -22.94 -4.71 -20.00
N GLU A 260 -23.90 -5.49 -20.50
CA GLU A 260 -25.04 -6.02 -19.75
C GLU A 260 -24.59 -6.98 -18.64
N GLU A 261 -23.62 -7.83 -18.92
CA GLU A 261 -23.03 -8.74 -17.92
C GLU A 261 -22.24 -7.96 -16.86
N LEU A 262 -21.49 -6.93 -17.24
CA LEU A 262 -20.82 -6.04 -16.27
C LEU A 262 -21.84 -5.33 -15.36
N ILE A 263 -23.00 -4.90 -15.91
CA ILE A 263 -24.09 -4.32 -15.10
C ILE A 263 -24.68 -5.35 -14.15
N MET A 264 -24.84 -6.60 -14.57
CA MET A 264 -25.31 -7.68 -13.68
C MET A 264 -24.35 -7.91 -12.53
N LEU A 265 -23.04 -8.00 -12.79
CA LEU A 265 -22.02 -8.07 -11.75
C LEU A 265 -22.13 -6.88 -10.78
N ALA A 266 -22.20 -5.66 -11.31
CA ALA A 266 -22.26 -4.43 -10.53
C ALA A 266 -23.44 -4.38 -9.54
N LYS A 267 -24.59 -4.98 -9.90
CA LYS A 267 -25.78 -5.04 -9.02
C LYS A 267 -25.57 -5.88 -7.77
N THR A 268 -24.61 -6.79 -7.75
CA THR A 268 -24.36 -7.74 -6.64
C THR A 268 -23.11 -7.44 -5.84
N VAL A 269 -22.25 -6.49 -6.27
CA VAL A 269 -20.96 -6.21 -5.62
C VAL A 269 -21.04 -5.27 -4.42
N VAL A 270 -22.16 -4.63 -4.17
CA VAL A 270 -22.33 -3.77 -2.98
C VAL A 270 -23.34 -4.44 -2.04
N LYS A 271 -22.89 -4.78 -0.84
CA LYS A 271 -23.78 -5.32 0.19
C LYS A 271 -24.59 -4.16 0.78
N LYS A 272 -25.89 -4.31 0.75
CA LYS A 272 -26.83 -3.47 1.52
C LYS A 272 -26.87 -3.89 2.97
#